data_af7dab1b331d6143424735a9b4304a35
#
_entry.id   af7dab1b331d6143424735a9b4304a35
#
_cell.length_a   1.000
_cell.length_b   1.000
_cell.length_c   1.000
_cell.angle_alpha   90.00
_cell.angle_beta   90.00
_cell.angle_gamma   90.00
#
_symmetry.space_group_name_H-M   'P 1'
#
loop_
_entity.id
_entity.type
_entity.pdbx_description
1 polymer ?
#
loop_
_entity_poly.entity_id
_entity_poly.type
_entity_poly.pdbx_seq_one_letter_code
_entity_poly.pdbx_strand_id
1 'polypeptide(L)'
;MTIEVSALSKKSGKGLSNGVLSELSAFLTVKPGHAEQLRAAIHRFGQAAHALGGNPRKSAGLRDLRFVIYDNDRRLLWALAFETDWDPYIDDALEILGVNIFIDWMQHTAEYPDDAAGWGNAEIKAFLQSVQVRADYYMDVLARKTLPEIQKAGRVEQAFQRVLDDPAAAPLLRHPAMKPLLDLAAD
;
A
#
# COMPACT_ATOMS: atom_id res chain seq x y z
N MET A 1 18.42 4.45 23.31
CA MET A 1 17.20 4.36 22.47
C MET A 1 17.32 3.07 21.71
N THR A 2 16.65 2.00 22.18
CA THR A 2 16.74 0.66 21.57
C THR A 2 15.85 0.69 20.33
N ILE A 3 16.44 0.57 19.15
CA ILE A 3 15.67 0.42 17.89
C ILE A 3 15.05 -0.99 17.99
N GLU A 4 13.74 -1.07 18.16
CA GLU A 4 13.02 -2.34 18.01
C GLU A 4 13.23 -2.83 16.56
N VAL A 5 13.97 -3.94 16.43
CA VAL A 5 14.10 -4.64 15.17
C VAL A 5 12.70 -5.08 14.78
N SER A 6 12.18 -4.59 13.65
CA SER A 6 10.84 -4.92 13.19
C SER A 6 10.67 -6.44 13.06
N ALA A 7 9.59 -6.96 13.64
CA ALA A 7 9.29 -8.38 13.59
C ALA A 7 9.03 -8.82 12.13
N LEU A 8 9.46 -10.01 11.75
CA LEU A 8 9.07 -10.63 10.48
C LEU A 8 7.55 -10.78 10.44
N SER A 9 6.93 -10.43 9.33
CA SER A 9 5.53 -10.73 9.06
C SER A 9 5.28 -12.23 9.28
N LYS A 10 4.30 -12.55 10.13
CA LYS A 10 4.21 -13.88 10.76
C LYS A 10 3.69 -15.00 9.86
N LYS A 11 3.21 -14.72 8.63
CA LYS A 11 2.64 -15.74 7.74
C LYS A 11 3.08 -15.48 6.30
N SER A 12 3.79 -16.44 5.73
CA SER A 12 4.13 -16.59 4.30
C SER A 12 4.92 -15.46 3.62
N GLY A 13 4.84 -14.23 4.08
CA GLY A 13 5.59 -13.09 3.55
C GLY A 13 7.02 -13.03 4.07
N LYS A 14 7.94 -12.50 3.25
CA LYS A 14 9.34 -12.28 3.61
C LYS A 14 9.60 -10.85 4.10
N GLY A 15 8.62 -9.95 3.97
CA GLY A 15 8.75 -8.54 4.31
C GLY A 15 8.87 -8.26 5.80
N LEU A 16 9.26 -7.04 6.11
CA LEU A 16 9.34 -6.52 7.48
C LEU A 16 8.01 -5.88 7.87
N SER A 17 7.76 -5.82 9.19
CA SER A 17 6.61 -5.10 9.74
C SER A 17 7.07 -3.99 10.66
N ASN A 18 6.33 -2.89 10.65
CA ASN A 18 6.50 -1.75 11.55
C ASN A 18 5.14 -1.28 12.02
N GLY A 19 4.83 -1.45 13.31
CA GLY A 19 3.50 -1.16 13.85
C GLY A 19 2.39 -2.00 13.21
N VAL A 20 1.41 -1.34 12.60
CA VAL A 20 0.30 -2.01 11.88
C VAL A 20 0.62 -2.30 10.42
N LEU A 21 1.78 -1.87 9.94
CA LEU A 21 2.19 -1.98 8.54
C LEU A 21 3.13 -3.13 8.30
N SER A 22 2.96 -3.78 7.18
CA SER A 22 3.89 -4.72 6.57
C SER A 22 4.35 -4.20 5.21
N GLU A 23 5.57 -4.54 4.79
CA GLU A 23 6.07 -4.22 3.46
C GLU A 23 6.19 -5.47 2.60
N LEU A 24 6.14 -5.25 1.30
CA LEU A 24 6.53 -6.23 0.30
C LEU A 24 7.43 -5.53 -0.71
N SER A 25 8.58 -6.14 -0.98
CA SER A 25 9.48 -5.74 -2.06
C SER A 25 9.79 -6.94 -2.93
N ALA A 26 9.69 -6.79 -4.25
CA ALA A 26 10.05 -7.80 -5.23
C ALA A 26 10.89 -7.17 -6.35
N PHE A 27 11.92 -7.87 -6.75
CA PHE A 27 12.80 -7.50 -7.86
C PHE A 27 12.68 -8.55 -8.94
N LEU A 28 12.25 -8.13 -10.12
CA LEU A 28 12.02 -9.02 -11.25
C LEU A 28 12.83 -8.57 -12.47
N THR A 29 13.02 -9.49 -13.39
CA THR A 29 13.68 -9.25 -14.66
C THR A 29 12.63 -9.03 -15.75
N VAL A 30 12.72 -7.93 -16.48
CA VAL A 30 11.82 -7.66 -17.61
C VAL A 30 12.24 -8.55 -18.77
N LYS A 31 11.29 -9.26 -19.40
CA LYS A 31 11.55 -10.05 -20.61
C LYS A 31 12.08 -9.14 -21.72
N PRO A 32 13.08 -9.58 -22.51
CA PRO A 32 13.61 -8.78 -23.62
C PRO A 32 12.51 -8.29 -24.57
N GLY A 33 12.46 -6.99 -24.83
CA GLY A 33 11.47 -6.37 -25.71
C GLY A 33 10.06 -6.16 -25.09
N HIS A 34 9.85 -6.51 -23.82
CA HIS A 34 8.54 -6.40 -23.16
C HIS A 34 8.36 -5.13 -22.31
N ALA A 35 9.31 -4.21 -22.26
CA ALA A 35 9.26 -3.06 -21.38
C ALA A 35 8.03 -2.16 -21.61
N GLU A 36 7.67 -1.90 -22.85
CA GLU A 36 6.51 -1.06 -23.18
C GLU A 36 5.18 -1.76 -22.83
N GLN A 37 5.08 -3.06 -23.11
CA GLN A 37 3.90 -3.86 -22.72
C GLN A 37 3.76 -3.91 -21.20
N LEU A 38 4.88 -4.05 -20.48
CA LEU A 38 4.91 -4.03 -19.03
C LEU A 38 4.44 -2.66 -18.49
N ARG A 39 4.92 -1.54 -19.06
CA ARG A 39 4.44 -0.20 -18.68
C ARG A 39 2.94 -0.07 -18.87
N ALA A 40 2.42 -0.51 -19.99
CA ALA A 40 0.99 -0.48 -20.27
C ALA A 40 0.19 -1.32 -19.26
N ALA A 41 0.68 -2.52 -18.91
CA ALA A 41 0.06 -3.39 -17.92
C ALA A 41 0.10 -2.76 -16.50
N ILE A 42 1.23 -2.17 -16.10
CA ILE A 42 1.37 -1.44 -14.83
C ILE A 42 0.39 -0.27 -14.76
N HIS A 43 0.19 0.47 -15.85
CA HIS A 43 -0.79 1.55 -15.89
C HIS A 43 -2.22 1.04 -15.70
N ARG A 44 -2.59 -0.08 -16.34
CA ARG A 44 -3.91 -0.72 -16.12
C ARG A 44 -4.09 -1.17 -14.68
N PHE A 45 -3.06 -1.80 -14.10
CA PHE A 45 -3.06 -2.16 -12.68
C PHE A 45 -3.26 -0.94 -11.78
N GLY A 46 -2.49 0.13 -12.02
CA GLY A 46 -2.60 1.39 -11.28
C GLY A 46 -3.99 2.03 -11.38
N GLN A 47 -4.60 2.03 -12.57
CA GLN A 47 -5.97 2.51 -12.77
C GLN A 47 -6.99 1.68 -12.00
N ALA A 48 -6.88 0.34 -12.03
CA ALA A 48 -7.76 -0.55 -11.27
C ALA A 48 -7.61 -0.32 -9.75
N ALA A 49 -6.38 -0.23 -9.25
CA ALA A 49 -6.12 0.04 -7.83
C ALA A 49 -6.63 1.44 -7.41
N HIS A 50 -6.45 2.46 -8.25
CA HIS A 50 -6.91 3.83 -7.99
C HIS A 50 -8.44 3.94 -7.99
N ALA A 51 -9.14 3.18 -8.85
CA ALA A 51 -10.59 3.12 -8.89
C ALA A 51 -11.22 2.58 -7.59
N LEU A 52 -10.45 1.91 -6.74
CA LEU A 52 -10.88 1.52 -5.39
C LEU A 52 -11.02 2.72 -4.44
N GLY A 53 -10.52 3.90 -4.85
CA GLY A 53 -10.88 5.21 -4.30
C GLY A 53 -10.47 5.46 -2.85
N GLY A 54 -9.38 4.87 -2.38
CA GLY A 54 -8.92 5.08 -0.99
C GLY A 54 -9.93 4.62 0.08
N ASN A 55 -10.95 3.84 -0.30
CA ASN A 55 -11.86 3.23 0.65
C ASN A 55 -11.12 2.08 1.37
N PRO A 56 -10.88 2.17 2.69
CA PRO A 56 -10.12 1.14 3.42
C PRO A 56 -10.71 -0.27 3.28
N ARG A 57 -12.03 -0.38 3.09
CA ARG A 57 -12.73 -1.67 2.90
C ARG A 57 -12.54 -2.26 1.50
N LYS A 58 -12.12 -1.42 0.54
CA LYS A 58 -11.90 -1.81 -0.86
C LYS A 58 -10.43 -1.86 -1.25
N SER A 59 -9.54 -1.30 -0.43
CA SER A 59 -8.11 -1.22 -0.71
C SER A 59 -7.29 -2.34 -0.05
N ALA A 60 -7.94 -3.31 0.60
CA ALA A 60 -7.28 -4.36 1.39
C ALA A 60 -6.23 -3.81 2.40
N GLY A 61 -6.36 -2.55 2.81
CA GLY A 61 -5.38 -1.89 3.68
C GLY A 61 -4.12 -1.38 2.96
N LEU A 62 -4.14 -1.29 1.63
CA LEU A 62 -3.02 -0.74 0.87
C LEU A 62 -2.70 0.71 1.30
N ARG A 63 -1.44 0.98 1.61
CA ARG A 63 -0.93 2.28 2.03
C ARG A 63 -0.08 2.97 0.97
N ASP A 64 0.79 2.20 0.34
CA ASP A 64 1.70 2.66 -0.70
C ASP A 64 1.89 1.54 -1.72
N LEU A 65 1.99 1.90 -2.99
CA LEU A 65 2.25 0.97 -4.08
C LEU A 65 3.10 1.67 -5.14
N ARG A 66 4.17 1.00 -5.57
CA ARG A 66 5.01 1.49 -6.65
C ARG A 66 5.56 0.36 -7.51
N PHE A 67 5.61 0.65 -8.80
CA PHE A 67 6.35 -0.10 -9.79
C PHE A 67 7.44 0.81 -10.35
N VAL A 68 8.67 0.32 -10.43
CA VAL A 68 9.79 1.07 -11.01
C VAL A 68 10.53 0.18 -12.00
N ILE A 69 10.43 0.50 -13.28
CA ILE A 69 11.27 -0.12 -14.32
C ILE A 69 12.57 0.65 -14.36
N TYR A 70 13.69 -0.05 -14.26
CA TYR A 70 15.02 0.55 -14.15
C TYR A 70 16.09 -0.28 -14.87
N ASP A 71 17.35 0.12 -14.80
CA ASP A 71 18.49 -0.58 -15.40
C ASP A 71 18.32 -0.78 -16.93
N ASN A 72 18.06 0.35 -17.65
CA ASN A 72 17.80 0.33 -19.09
C ASN A 72 16.68 -0.66 -19.47
N ASP A 73 15.56 -0.57 -18.78
CA ASP A 73 14.35 -1.37 -19.01
C ASP A 73 14.50 -2.87 -18.77
N ARG A 74 15.55 -3.29 -18.06
CA ARG A 74 15.81 -4.71 -17.81
C ARG A 74 15.25 -5.22 -16.49
N ARG A 75 14.96 -4.33 -15.55
CA ARG A 75 14.56 -4.72 -14.20
C ARG A 75 13.31 -3.99 -13.76
N LEU A 76 12.52 -4.66 -12.93
CA LEU A 76 11.32 -4.14 -12.28
C LEU A 76 11.48 -4.25 -10.77
N LEU A 77 11.28 -3.14 -10.05
CA LEU A 77 10.94 -3.15 -8.64
C LEU A 77 9.41 -3.05 -8.52
N TRP A 78 8.81 -3.97 -7.79
CA TRP A 78 7.46 -3.87 -7.28
C TRP A 78 7.51 -3.80 -5.76
N ALA A 79 7.04 -2.70 -5.18
CA ALA A 79 7.08 -2.48 -3.75
C ALA A 79 5.77 -1.88 -3.26
N LEU A 80 5.34 -2.32 -2.09
CA LEU A 80 4.12 -1.82 -1.45
C LEU A 80 4.21 -1.92 0.07
N ALA A 81 3.43 -1.08 0.74
CA ALA A 81 3.15 -1.15 2.16
C ALA A 81 1.64 -1.33 2.38
N PHE A 82 1.28 -2.18 3.33
CA PHE A 82 -0.11 -2.54 3.60
C PHE A 82 -0.33 -2.79 5.09
N GLU A 83 -1.58 -2.69 5.51
CA GLU A 83 -2.01 -3.07 6.86
C GLU A 83 -2.35 -4.55 6.86
N THR A 84 -2.15 -5.24 7.94
CA THR A 84 -2.38 -6.68 8.13
C THR A 84 -1.18 -7.58 7.83
N ASP A 85 -1.39 -8.89 7.97
CA ASP A 85 -0.42 -9.91 7.56
C ASP A 85 -0.45 -10.13 6.04
N TRP A 86 0.62 -10.66 5.50
CA TRP A 86 0.80 -10.87 4.07
C TRP A 86 -0.29 -11.76 3.44
N ASP A 87 -0.62 -12.89 4.07
CA ASP A 87 -1.61 -13.84 3.53
C ASP A 87 -3.00 -13.21 3.31
N PRO A 88 -3.65 -12.62 4.34
CA PRO A 88 -4.96 -12.00 4.13
C PRO A 88 -4.89 -10.81 3.19
N TYR A 89 -3.79 -10.02 3.21
CA TYR A 89 -3.64 -8.91 2.28
C TYR A 89 -3.65 -9.36 0.81
N ILE A 90 -2.86 -10.38 0.47
CA ILE A 90 -2.80 -10.89 -0.91
C ILE A 90 -4.11 -11.56 -1.32
N ASP A 91 -4.75 -12.30 -0.42
CA ASP A 91 -6.06 -12.91 -0.70
C ASP A 91 -7.11 -11.84 -1.01
N ASP A 92 -7.20 -10.79 -0.19
CA ASP A 92 -8.10 -9.65 -0.42
C ASP A 92 -7.76 -8.90 -1.72
N ALA A 93 -6.49 -8.67 -1.99
CA ALA A 93 -6.05 -7.99 -3.21
C ALA A 93 -6.42 -8.78 -4.49
N LEU A 94 -6.25 -10.10 -4.46
CA LEU A 94 -6.63 -10.99 -5.57
C LEU A 94 -8.15 -11.07 -5.74
N GLU A 95 -8.91 -11.07 -4.65
CA GLU A 95 -10.39 -11.07 -4.71
C GLU A 95 -10.92 -9.74 -5.26
N ILE A 96 -10.37 -8.61 -4.81
CA ILE A 96 -10.85 -7.27 -5.16
C ILE A 96 -10.45 -6.87 -6.59
N LEU A 97 -9.21 -7.12 -6.99
CA LEU A 97 -8.67 -6.73 -8.29
C LEU A 97 -8.85 -7.80 -9.37
N GLY A 98 -8.94 -9.06 -8.95
CA GLY A 98 -8.99 -10.21 -9.83
C GLY A 98 -7.60 -10.69 -10.30
N VAL A 99 -7.47 -11.99 -10.49
CA VAL A 99 -6.22 -12.66 -10.89
C VAL A 99 -5.64 -12.10 -12.20
N ASN A 100 -6.51 -11.80 -13.17
CA ASN A 100 -6.08 -11.37 -14.50
C ASN A 100 -5.27 -10.08 -14.49
N ILE A 101 -5.56 -9.15 -13.57
CA ILE A 101 -4.83 -7.89 -13.47
C ILE A 101 -3.39 -8.10 -12.96
N PHE A 102 -3.17 -9.16 -12.16
CA PHE A 102 -1.84 -9.56 -11.72
C PHE A 102 -1.09 -10.26 -12.85
N ILE A 103 -1.72 -11.21 -13.54
CA ILE A 103 -1.14 -11.90 -14.70
C ILE A 103 -0.74 -10.91 -15.79
N ASP A 104 -1.54 -9.87 -16.01
CA ASP A 104 -1.32 -8.86 -17.05
C ASP A 104 0.07 -8.22 -16.99
N TRP A 105 0.59 -7.92 -15.80
CA TRP A 105 1.95 -7.39 -15.68
C TRP A 105 3.01 -8.48 -15.46
N MET A 106 2.68 -9.55 -14.69
CA MET A 106 3.65 -10.60 -14.36
C MET A 106 4.15 -11.35 -15.59
N GLN A 107 3.30 -11.59 -16.58
CA GLN A 107 3.66 -12.30 -17.82
C GLN A 107 4.80 -11.63 -18.62
N HIS A 108 5.09 -10.36 -18.34
CA HIS A 108 6.19 -9.61 -18.94
C HIS A 108 7.51 -9.71 -18.17
N THR A 109 7.55 -10.52 -17.10
CA THR A 109 8.76 -10.78 -16.31
C THR A 109 9.29 -12.18 -16.57
N ALA A 110 10.62 -12.34 -16.51
CA ALA A 110 11.28 -13.61 -16.82
C ALA A 110 11.00 -14.69 -15.75
N GLU A 111 10.67 -14.27 -14.54
CA GLU A 111 10.33 -15.16 -13.44
C GLU A 111 8.94 -15.78 -13.60
N TYR A 112 8.05 -15.16 -14.41
CA TYR A 112 6.72 -15.70 -14.68
C TYR A 112 6.83 -16.80 -15.75
N PRO A 113 6.38 -18.05 -15.45
CA PRO A 113 6.52 -19.16 -16.39
C PRO A 113 5.64 -19.00 -17.62
N ASP A 114 6.15 -19.47 -18.77
CA ASP A 114 5.42 -19.39 -20.05
C ASP A 114 4.22 -20.36 -20.12
N ASP A 115 4.21 -21.40 -19.26
CA ASP A 115 3.14 -22.41 -19.16
C ASP A 115 2.11 -22.11 -18.05
N ALA A 116 2.08 -20.88 -17.54
CA ALA A 116 1.20 -20.46 -16.45
C ALA A 116 -0.29 -20.26 -16.85
N ALA A 117 -0.71 -20.86 -17.97
CA ALA A 117 -2.11 -20.79 -18.39
C ALA A 117 -3.04 -21.42 -17.34
N GLY A 118 -4.07 -20.65 -16.92
CA GLY A 118 -5.06 -21.12 -15.96
C GLY A 118 -4.66 -20.98 -14.49
N TRP A 119 -3.62 -20.20 -14.20
CA TRP A 119 -3.27 -19.86 -12.80
C TRP A 119 -4.44 -19.19 -12.09
N GLY A 120 -4.71 -19.68 -10.86
CA GLY A 120 -5.67 -19.09 -9.93
C GLY A 120 -4.95 -18.37 -8.77
N ASN A 121 -5.70 -18.06 -7.74
CA ASN A 121 -5.20 -17.32 -6.57
C ASN A 121 -3.99 -18.00 -5.92
N ALA A 122 -4.02 -19.33 -5.80
CA ALA A 122 -2.95 -20.08 -5.11
C ALA A 122 -1.61 -20.00 -5.85
N GLU A 123 -1.61 -20.13 -7.17
CA GLU A 123 -0.41 -20.06 -8.01
C GLU A 123 0.16 -18.65 -8.03
N ILE A 124 -0.71 -17.63 -8.17
CA ILE A 124 -0.30 -16.22 -8.11
C ILE A 124 0.32 -15.92 -6.74
N LYS A 125 -0.30 -16.36 -5.67
CA LYS A 125 0.20 -16.16 -4.30
C LYS A 125 1.58 -16.81 -4.11
N ALA A 126 1.73 -18.05 -4.58
CA ALA A 126 3.02 -18.75 -4.54
C ALA A 126 4.10 -18.03 -5.36
N PHE A 127 3.76 -17.53 -6.56
CA PHE A 127 4.66 -16.74 -7.38
C PHE A 127 5.08 -15.45 -6.65
N LEU A 128 4.14 -14.67 -6.14
CA LEU A 128 4.43 -13.42 -5.44
C LEU A 128 5.34 -13.67 -4.22
N GLN A 129 5.10 -14.75 -3.48
CA GLN A 129 5.97 -15.14 -2.37
C GLN A 129 7.38 -15.53 -2.84
N SER A 130 7.50 -16.21 -3.99
CA SER A 130 8.78 -16.67 -4.51
C SER A 130 9.70 -15.52 -4.91
N VAL A 131 9.15 -14.47 -5.54
CA VAL A 131 9.90 -13.29 -6.03
C VAL A 131 10.11 -12.21 -4.97
N GLN A 132 9.46 -12.34 -3.82
CA GLN A 132 9.60 -11.38 -2.72
C GLN A 132 11.00 -11.44 -2.12
N VAL A 133 11.59 -10.27 -1.91
CA VAL A 133 12.87 -10.07 -1.23
C VAL A 133 12.62 -9.35 0.08
N ARG A 134 13.31 -9.78 1.13
CA ARG A 134 13.26 -9.11 2.43
C ARG A 134 14.00 -7.78 2.35
N ALA A 135 13.38 -6.71 2.81
CA ALA A 135 14.09 -5.44 3.03
C ALA A 135 15.10 -5.57 4.18
N ASP A 136 16.23 -4.89 4.08
CA ASP A 136 17.19 -4.81 5.19
C ASP A 136 16.66 -3.90 6.31
N TYR A 137 15.87 -2.90 5.95
CA TYR A 137 15.26 -1.96 6.87
C TYR A 137 13.93 -1.44 6.32
N TYR A 138 12.93 -1.31 7.18
CA TYR A 138 11.63 -0.70 6.88
C TYR A 138 11.16 0.14 8.06
N MET A 139 10.73 1.35 7.78
CA MET A 139 10.14 2.27 8.75
C MET A 139 9.07 3.13 8.09
N ASP A 140 7.93 3.25 8.75
CA ASP A 140 6.90 4.25 8.44
C ASP A 140 6.62 5.08 9.70
N VAL A 141 6.63 6.40 9.55
CA VAL A 141 6.47 7.32 10.69
C VAL A 141 5.05 7.35 11.26
N LEU A 142 4.07 6.90 10.48
CA LEU A 142 2.66 6.79 10.87
C LEU A 142 2.23 5.33 11.12
N ALA A 143 3.17 4.39 11.21
CA ALA A 143 2.92 2.96 11.35
C ALA A 143 2.06 2.55 12.55
N ARG A 144 1.85 3.43 13.53
CA ARG A 144 1.00 3.17 14.70
C ARG A 144 -0.48 3.44 14.45
N LYS A 145 -0.83 4.02 13.30
CA LYS A 145 -2.22 4.37 12.94
C LYS A 145 -2.63 3.62 11.69
N THR A 146 -3.84 3.08 11.73
CA THR A 146 -4.48 2.49 10.55
C THR A 146 -4.96 3.57 9.59
N LEU A 147 -5.14 3.22 8.32
CA LEU A 147 -5.68 4.13 7.30
C LEU A 147 -7.05 4.72 7.69
N PRO A 148 -8.01 3.94 8.25
CA PRO A 148 -9.25 4.49 8.78
C PRO A 148 -9.05 5.55 9.87
N GLU A 149 -8.09 5.36 10.77
CA GLU A 149 -7.78 6.34 11.81
C GLU A 149 -7.19 7.63 11.25
N ILE A 150 -6.27 7.53 10.27
CA ILE A 150 -5.68 8.68 9.59
C ILE A 150 -6.76 9.45 8.84
N GLN A 151 -7.62 8.76 8.08
CA GLN A 151 -8.72 9.39 7.35
C GLN A 151 -9.75 10.02 8.28
N LYS A 152 -10.03 9.39 9.43
CA LYS A 152 -10.90 9.97 10.46
C LYS A 152 -10.30 11.25 11.02
N ALA A 153 -9.00 11.25 11.33
CA ALA A 153 -8.31 12.44 11.83
C ALA A 153 -8.40 13.60 10.83
N GLY A 154 -8.16 13.36 9.53
CA GLY A 154 -8.31 14.38 8.50
C GLY A 154 -9.74 14.91 8.36
N ARG A 155 -10.77 14.05 8.49
CA ARG A 155 -12.16 14.52 8.49
C ARG A 155 -12.50 15.38 9.71
N VAL A 156 -11.95 15.03 10.88
CA VAL A 156 -12.14 15.82 12.12
C VAL A 156 -11.47 17.18 11.99
N GLU A 157 -10.24 17.20 11.50
CA GLU A 157 -9.49 18.43 11.21
C GLU A 157 -10.26 19.36 10.26
N GLN A 158 -10.70 18.84 9.10
CA GLN A 158 -11.49 19.61 8.13
C GLN A 158 -12.84 20.12 8.71
N ALA A 159 -13.48 19.33 9.58
CA ALA A 159 -14.71 19.75 10.24
C ALA A 159 -14.44 20.85 11.26
N PHE A 160 -13.33 20.76 12.00
CA PHE A 160 -12.94 21.76 12.98
C PHE A 160 -12.53 23.07 12.28
N GLN A 161 -11.81 23.01 11.16
CA GLN A 161 -11.49 24.20 10.35
C GLN A 161 -12.75 24.96 9.93
N ARG A 162 -13.82 24.27 9.52
CA ARG A 162 -15.11 24.93 9.21
C ARG A 162 -15.74 25.64 10.42
N VAL A 163 -15.53 25.11 11.64
CA VAL A 163 -15.97 25.80 12.87
C VAL A 163 -15.12 27.03 13.15
N LEU A 164 -13.81 26.97 12.89
CA LEU A 164 -12.91 28.13 13.05
C LEU A 164 -13.27 29.28 12.09
N ASP A 165 -13.71 28.93 10.88
CA ASP A 165 -14.07 29.89 9.82
C ASP A 165 -15.49 30.46 9.99
N ASP A 166 -16.34 29.91 10.88
CA ASP A 166 -17.69 30.37 11.11
C ASP A 166 -17.75 31.48 12.17
N PRO A 167 -18.12 32.73 11.79
CA PRO A 167 -18.27 33.82 12.77
C PRO A 167 -19.26 33.52 13.88
N ALA A 168 -20.28 32.70 13.62
CA ALA A 168 -21.28 32.33 14.62
C ALA A 168 -20.72 31.41 15.72
N ALA A 169 -19.60 30.73 15.44
CA ALA A 169 -18.92 29.87 16.41
C ALA A 169 -18.08 30.66 17.45
N ALA A 170 -17.87 31.97 17.26
CA ALA A 170 -17.00 32.76 18.14
C ALA A 170 -17.28 32.63 19.64
N PRO A 171 -18.53 32.57 20.13
CA PRO A 171 -18.80 32.36 21.56
C PRO A 171 -18.35 30.98 22.04
N LEU A 172 -18.50 29.94 21.24
CA LEU A 172 -18.05 28.57 21.54
C LEU A 172 -16.52 28.51 21.58
N LEU A 173 -15.83 29.08 20.59
CA LEU A 173 -14.38 29.09 20.49
C LEU A 173 -13.68 29.81 21.65
N ARG A 174 -14.36 30.77 22.27
CA ARG A 174 -13.86 31.47 23.49
C ARG A 174 -14.02 30.64 24.76
N HIS A 175 -14.75 29.54 24.74
CA HIS A 175 -14.91 28.71 25.94
C HIS A 175 -13.57 28.10 26.35
N PRO A 176 -13.19 28.14 27.64
CA PRO A 176 -11.88 27.66 28.10
C PRO A 176 -11.55 26.22 27.73
N ALA A 177 -12.56 25.36 27.61
CA ALA A 177 -12.38 23.96 27.18
C ALA A 177 -11.91 23.81 25.71
N MET A 178 -12.05 24.87 24.91
CA MET A 178 -11.57 24.85 23.51
C MET A 178 -10.07 25.20 23.39
N LYS A 179 -9.48 25.80 24.44
CA LYS A 179 -8.08 26.22 24.37
C LYS A 179 -7.10 25.14 23.90
N PRO A 180 -7.12 23.89 24.41
CA PRO A 180 -6.18 22.86 23.95
C PRO A 180 -6.32 22.52 22.45
N LEU A 181 -7.55 22.59 21.91
CA LEU A 181 -7.79 22.35 20.47
C LEU A 181 -7.34 23.52 19.62
N LEU A 182 -7.53 24.75 20.09
CA LEU A 182 -7.10 25.96 19.40
C LEU A 182 -5.57 26.07 19.39
N ASP A 183 -4.91 25.73 20.49
CA ASP A 183 -3.44 25.70 20.57
C ASP A 183 -2.88 24.69 19.54
N LEU A 184 -3.47 23.49 19.39
CA LEU A 184 -3.09 22.50 18.40
C LEU A 184 -3.41 22.89 16.94
N ALA A 185 -4.40 23.74 16.72
CA ALA A 185 -4.79 24.21 15.39
C ALA A 185 -3.94 25.42 14.93
N ALA A 186 -3.17 26.02 15.84
CA ALA A 186 -2.31 27.16 15.55
C ALA A 186 -0.87 26.75 15.15
N ASP A 187 -0.49 25.49 15.35
CA ASP A 187 0.81 24.92 14.97
C ASP A 187 0.81 24.51 13.49
#